data_e851e5232b41fc30896ae8f75990d32b
#
_entry.id   e851e5232b41fc30896ae8f75990d32b
#
_cell.length_a   1.000
_cell.length_b   1.000
_cell.length_c   1.000
_cell.angle_alpha   90.00
_cell.angle_beta   90.00
_cell.angle_gamma   90.00
#
_symmetry.space_group_name_H-M   'P 1'
#
loop_
_entity.id
_entity.type
_entity.pdbx_description
1 polymer ?
#
loop_
_entity_poly.entity_id
_entity_poly.type
_entity_poly.pdbx_seq_one_letter_code
_entity_poly.pdbx_strand_id
1 'polypeptide(L)'
;MCRRIAVSFCSSLLLAACSVPKSGPFETISNDDIPFGLNAAQTTAPQSATETTVANLDPPGTVYEMVDLYFIRNATVIRVQRSMISPVDTNGALAALTEGLIDDSTTVGLRSAIPASLEANVDVDRGVATVNATRAFLNSLSAVDQRLAIAQIVLTLTSRPGIGQVVFYVDGKAIAVPRGRGDLSGAGDAVTFDDYANIIVGG
;
A
#
# COMPACT_ATOMS: atom_id res chain seq x y z
N MET A 1 -23.68 38.05 53.24
CA MET A 1 -24.86 37.27 53.67
C MET A 1 -25.27 36.37 52.54
N CYS A 2 -25.16 35.04 52.71
CA CYS A 2 -26.04 33.96 52.29
C CYS A 2 -26.25 33.77 50.75
N ARG A 3 -26.18 32.61 50.15
CA ARG A 3 -26.47 31.23 50.63
C ARG A 3 -25.99 30.23 49.56
N ARG A 4 -25.22 29.26 49.96
CA ARG A 4 -24.82 28.08 49.18
C ARG A 4 -26.06 27.21 48.92
N ILE A 5 -26.28 26.79 47.67
CA ILE A 5 -27.12 25.63 47.39
C ILE A 5 -26.29 24.67 46.55
N ALA A 6 -25.91 23.57 47.19
CA ALA A 6 -25.34 22.39 46.54
C ALA A 6 -26.50 21.57 45.96
N VAL A 7 -26.46 21.28 44.66
CA VAL A 7 -27.30 20.27 44.04
C VAL A 7 -26.41 19.12 43.60
N SER A 8 -26.50 18.06 44.41
CA SER A 8 -25.87 16.76 44.14
C SER A 8 -26.72 16.05 43.08
N PHE A 9 -26.17 15.86 41.88
CA PHE A 9 -26.81 15.05 40.84
C PHE A 9 -26.11 13.71 40.80
N CYS A 10 -26.76 12.70 41.39
CA CYS A 10 -26.35 11.31 41.41
C CYS A 10 -26.72 10.71 40.08
N SER A 11 -25.76 10.57 39.16
CA SER A 11 -25.95 9.95 37.84
C SER A 11 -25.61 8.46 37.95
N SER A 12 -26.63 7.63 38.02
CA SER A 12 -26.54 6.17 38.06
C SER A 12 -26.10 5.66 36.66
N LEU A 13 -24.87 5.17 36.58
CA LEU A 13 -24.34 4.51 35.41
C LEU A 13 -24.90 3.08 35.32
N LEU A 14 -25.82 2.82 34.42
CA LEU A 14 -26.27 1.48 34.04
C LEU A 14 -25.22 0.84 33.15
N LEU A 15 -24.41 -0.08 33.68
CA LEU A 15 -23.57 -0.96 32.92
C LEU A 15 -24.46 -2.04 32.25
N ALA A 16 -24.72 -1.90 30.97
CA ALA A 16 -25.25 -2.98 30.14
C ALA A 16 -24.12 -4.00 29.90
N ALA A 17 -24.12 -5.10 30.65
CA ALA A 17 -23.27 -6.24 30.41
C ALA A 17 -23.76 -6.96 29.16
N CYS A 18 -23.03 -6.85 28.05
CA CYS A 18 -23.18 -7.75 26.91
C CYS A 18 -22.72 -9.14 27.33
N SER A 19 -23.65 -10.03 27.61
CA SER A 19 -23.37 -11.44 27.86
C SER A 19 -22.96 -12.10 26.53
N VAL A 20 -21.69 -12.50 26.43
CA VAL A 20 -21.24 -13.40 25.37
C VAL A 20 -21.94 -14.74 25.57
N PRO A 21 -22.65 -15.31 24.57
CA PRO A 21 -23.23 -16.63 24.67
C PRO A 21 -22.12 -17.65 24.91
N LYS A 22 -22.29 -18.47 25.95
CA LYS A 22 -21.39 -19.59 26.22
C LYS A 22 -21.45 -20.54 25.01
N SER A 23 -20.30 -20.79 24.41
CA SER A 23 -20.14 -21.78 23.37
C SER A 23 -20.60 -23.16 23.94
N GLY A 24 -21.73 -23.65 23.45
CA GLY A 24 -22.14 -25.00 23.66
C GLY A 24 -21.23 -26.01 22.92
N PRO A 25 -21.25 -27.28 23.23
CA PRO A 25 -20.53 -28.27 22.45
C PRO A 25 -20.96 -28.16 20.98
N PHE A 26 -19.99 -28.22 20.07
CA PHE A 26 -20.28 -28.22 18.63
C PHE A 26 -21.13 -29.43 18.29
N GLU A 27 -22.34 -29.19 17.82
CA GLU A 27 -23.21 -30.22 17.30
C GLU A 27 -22.83 -30.46 15.83
N THR A 28 -22.42 -31.67 15.49
CA THR A 28 -22.12 -32.06 14.11
C THR A 28 -23.42 -32.12 13.34
N ILE A 29 -23.52 -31.30 12.28
CA ILE A 29 -24.66 -31.29 11.36
C ILE A 29 -24.68 -32.64 10.65
N SER A 30 -25.82 -33.34 10.71
CA SER A 30 -26.02 -34.60 9.98
C SER A 30 -25.95 -34.32 8.46
N ASN A 31 -25.35 -35.27 7.70
CA ASN A 31 -25.26 -35.14 6.24
C ASN A 31 -26.63 -34.99 5.56
N ASP A 32 -27.72 -35.41 6.21
CA ASP A 32 -29.08 -35.32 5.69
C ASP A 32 -29.69 -33.91 5.88
N ASP A 33 -29.08 -33.08 6.75
CA ASP A 33 -29.53 -31.71 7.05
C ASP A 33 -28.76 -30.62 6.28
N ILE A 34 -27.84 -30.98 5.38
CA ILE A 34 -27.06 -30.04 4.59
C ILE A 34 -27.91 -29.53 3.41
N PRO A 35 -28.38 -28.28 3.41
CA PRO A 35 -29.17 -27.74 2.32
C PRO A 35 -28.33 -27.62 1.04
N PHE A 36 -28.99 -27.70 -0.11
CA PHE A 36 -28.40 -27.54 -1.46
C PHE A 36 -27.46 -28.66 -1.93
N GLY A 37 -27.44 -29.84 -1.30
CA GLY A 37 -26.69 -31.01 -1.79
C GLY A 37 -25.17 -30.82 -1.80
N LEU A 38 -24.63 -29.99 -0.92
CA LEU A 38 -23.19 -29.67 -0.87
C LEU A 38 -22.32 -30.87 -0.47
N ASN A 39 -22.92 -31.95 0.01
CA ASN A 39 -22.26 -33.22 0.32
C ASN A 39 -22.27 -34.22 -0.85
N ALA A 40 -22.94 -33.89 -1.97
CA ALA A 40 -22.86 -34.73 -3.15
C ALA A 40 -21.46 -34.67 -3.73
N ALA A 41 -20.68 -35.73 -3.63
CA ALA A 41 -19.41 -35.85 -4.33
C ALA A 41 -19.68 -35.69 -5.82
N GLN A 42 -19.30 -34.56 -6.37
CA GLN A 42 -19.29 -34.35 -7.82
C GLN A 42 -18.25 -35.30 -8.42
N THR A 43 -18.72 -36.45 -8.88
CA THR A 43 -17.90 -37.30 -9.76
C THR A 43 -17.80 -36.59 -11.11
N THR A 44 -16.91 -35.64 -11.22
CA THR A 44 -16.53 -35.06 -12.51
C THR A 44 -15.63 -36.07 -13.19
N ALA A 45 -16.14 -36.71 -14.25
CA ALA A 45 -15.29 -37.44 -15.18
C ALA A 45 -14.18 -36.54 -15.69
N PRO A 46 -12.95 -37.04 -15.89
CA PRO A 46 -11.84 -36.19 -16.37
C PRO A 46 -12.17 -35.74 -17.80
N GLN A 47 -12.61 -34.50 -17.96
CA GLN A 47 -12.49 -33.81 -19.23
C GLN A 47 -11.02 -33.50 -19.41
N SER A 48 -10.39 -34.17 -20.35
CA SER A 48 -9.06 -33.80 -20.85
C SER A 48 -9.16 -32.44 -21.55
N ALA A 49 -9.18 -31.38 -20.75
CA ALA A 49 -8.77 -30.07 -21.23
C ALA A 49 -7.25 -30.09 -21.28
N THR A 50 -6.69 -30.00 -22.47
CA THR A 50 -5.28 -29.68 -22.66
C THR A 50 -5.11 -28.23 -22.21
N GLU A 51 -5.09 -27.99 -20.91
CA GLU A 51 -4.59 -26.76 -20.36
C GLU A 51 -3.08 -26.77 -20.61
N THR A 52 -2.63 -25.87 -21.47
CA THR A 52 -1.23 -25.48 -21.53
C THR A 52 -0.93 -24.82 -20.19
N THR A 53 -0.66 -25.64 -19.19
CA THR A 53 -0.14 -25.20 -17.89
C THR A 53 1.23 -24.63 -18.18
N VAL A 54 1.33 -23.30 -18.27
CA VAL A 54 2.62 -22.62 -18.09
C VAL A 54 3.09 -23.08 -16.71
N ALA A 55 4.12 -23.93 -16.71
CA ALA A 55 4.68 -24.44 -15.47
C ALA A 55 5.06 -23.25 -14.60
N ASN A 56 4.38 -23.10 -13.48
CA ASN A 56 4.76 -22.14 -12.47
C ASN A 56 6.10 -22.62 -11.91
N LEU A 57 7.19 -21.95 -12.32
CA LEU A 57 8.56 -22.32 -11.96
C LEU A 57 8.92 -21.99 -10.51
N ASP A 58 7.93 -21.47 -9.76
CA ASP A 58 8.15 -21.10 -8.38
C ASP A 58 8.20 -22.34 -7.44
N PRO A 59 9.06 -22.32 -6.44
CA PRO A 59 9.13 -23.38 -5.45
C PRO A 59 7.77 -23.59 -4.76
N PRO A 60 7.40 -24.85 -4.42
CA PRO A 60 6.18 -25.12 -3.68
C PRO A 60 6.14 -24.31 -2.37
N GLY A 61 5.05 -23.54 -2.15
CA GLY A 61 4.89 -22.71 -0.96
C GLY A 61 5.27 -21.23 -1.14
N THR A 62 5.64 -20.79 -2.35
CA THR A 62 5.85 -19.37 -2.63
C THR A 62 4.54 -18.59 -2.42
N VAL A 63 4.57 -17.63 -1.49
CA VAL A 63 3.44 -16.73 -1.20
C VAL A 63 3.66 -15.43 -1.96
N TYR A 64 2.59 -14.91 -2.55
CA TYR A 64 2.60 -13.63 -3.25
C TYR A 64 1.75 -12.61 -2.51
N GLU A 65 2.14 -11.34 -2.61
CA GLU A 65 1.33 -10.20 -2.18
C GLU A 65 1.16 -9.19 -3.30
N MET A 66 0.01 -8.50 -3.30
CA MET A 66 -0.25 -7.43 -4.25
C MET A 66 0.33 -6.12 -3.69
N VAL A 67 1.21 -5.50 -4.45
CA VAL A 67 1.85 -4.23 -4.10
C VAL A 67 1.33 -3.14 -5.02
N ASP A 68 0.86 -2.04 -4.43
CA ASP A 68 0.45 -0.85 -5.16
C ASP A 68 1.68 -0.04 -5.55
N LEU A 69 1.94 0.06 -6.84
CA LEU A 69 3.00 0.87 -7.43
C LEU A 69 2.36 2.03 -8.21
N TYR A 70 3.01 3.17 -8.24
CA TYR A 70 2.48 4.35 -8.89
C TYR A 70 3.35 4.76 -10.09
N PHE A 71 2.73 4.83 -11.27
CA PHE A 71 3.36 5.17 -12.54
C PHE A 71 2.69 6.40 -13.17
N ILE A 72 3.22 6.91 -14.26
CA ILE A 72 2.81 8.19 -14.85
C ILE A 72 2.16 7.95 -16.21
N ARG A 73 1.01 8.61 -16.43
CA ARG A 73 0.37 8.77 -17.72
C ARG A 73 -0.01 10.25 -17.90
N ASN A 74 0.47 10.89 -18.97
CA ASN A 74 0.13 12.28 -19.31
C ASN A 74 0.27 13.28 -18.15
N ALA A 75 1.38 13.23 -17.39
CA ALA A 75 1.66 14.08 -16.22
C ALA A 75 0.76 13.84 -14.99
N THR A 76 -0.03 12.78 -14.96
CA THR A 76 -0.80 12.31 -13.81
C THR A 76 -0.25 10.98 -13.32
N VAL A 77 -0.57 10.64 -12.07
CA VAL A 77 -0.11 9.40 -11.45
C VAL A 77 -1.24 8.38 -11.43
N ILE A 78 -0.91 7.15 -11.80
CA ILE A 78 -1.86 6.02 -11.88
C ILE A 78 -1.35 4.89 -11.01
N ARG A 79 -2.23 4.30 -10.21
CA ARG A 79 -1.96 3.10 -9.43
C ARG A 79 -1.95 1.86 -10.31
N VAL A 80 -0.92 1.06 -10.18
CA VAL A 80 -0.78 -0.26 -10.82
C VAL A 80 -0.51 -1.29 -9.73
N GLN A 81 -1.26 -2.37 -9.71
CA GLN A 81 -1.03 -3.48 -8.79
C GLN A 81 -0.06 -4.48 -9.41
N ARG A 82 0.97 -4.86 -8.66
CA ARG A 82 1.97 -5.85 -9.06
C ARG A 82 2.01 -6.98 -8.04
N SER A 83 1.92 -8.21 -8.52
CA SER A 83 2.13 -9.41 -7.70
C SER A 83 3.64 -9.58 -7.46
N MET A 84 4.05 -9.67 -6.21
CA MET A 84 5.45 -9.82 -5.79
C MET A 84 5.58 -10.92 -4.74
N ILE A 85 6.74 -11.56 -4.65
CA ILE A 85 6.99 -12.60 -3.65
C ILE A 85 6.99 -11.96 -2.25
N SER A 86 6.15 -12.46 -1.38
CA SER A 86 6.00 -11.99 0.01
C SER A 86 7.09 -12.56 0.93
N PRO A 87 7.56 -11.80 1.95
CA PRO A 87 7.19 -10.43 2.24
C PRO A 87 7.94 -9.40 1.39
N VAL A 88 7.24 -8.37 0.90
CA VAL A 88 7.87 -7.25 0.22
C VAL A 88 8.16 -6.13 1.23
N ASP A 89 9.41 -5.79 1.43
CA ASP A 89 9.81 -4.66 2.23
C ASP A 89 9.76 -3.34 1.43
N THR A 90 10.04 -2.22 2.08
CA THR A 90 10.02 -0.90 1.45
C THR A 90 11.10 -0.72 0.38
N ASN A 91 12.26 -1.34 0.57
CA ASN A 91 13.33 -1.32 -0.44
C ASN A 91 12.94 -2.16 -1.66
N GLY A 92 12.28 -3.31 -1.46
CA GLY A 92 11.71 -4.11 -2.53
C GLY A 92 10.63 -3.37 -3.33
N ALA A 93 9.76 -2.62 -2.66
CA ALA A 93 8.77 -1.79 -3.34
C ALA A 93 9.42 -0.64 -4.15
N LEU A 94 10.46 0.00 -3.61
CA LEU A 94 11.23 1.02 -4.32
C LEU A 94 11.98 0.42 -5.51
N ALA A 95 12.60 -0.75 -5.34
CA ALA A 95 13.27 -1.48 -6.42
C ALA A 95 12.30 -1.80 -7.56
N ALA A 96 11.09 -2.26 -7.25
CA ALA A 96 10.06 -2.53 -8.25
C ALA A 96 9.64 -1.28 -9.06
N LEU A 97 9.68 -0.08 -8.45
CA LEU A 97 9.50 1.18 -9.18
C LEU A 97 10.66 1.51 -10.12
N THR A 98 11.89 1.20 -9.73
CA THR A 98 13.10 1.45 -10.55
C THR A 98 13.25 0.44 -11.67
N GLU A 99 12.85 -0.82 -11.45
CA GLU A 99 12.74 -1.83 -12.51
C GLU A 99 11.77 -1.40 -13.60
N GLY A 100 10.78 -0.57 -13.23
CA GLY A 100 9.79 -0.06 -14.17
C GLY A 100 8.62 -1.01 -14.41
N LEU A 101 7.99 -0.81 -15.55
CA LEU A 101 6.78 -1.54 -15.94
C LEU A 101 7.16 -2.85 -16.64
N ILE A 102 6.39 -3.88 -16.35
CA ILE A 102 6.39 -5.09 -17.17
C ILE A 102 5.51 -4.78 -18.38
N ASP A 103 6.03 -5.02 -19.59
CA ASP A 103 5.29 -4.79 -20.84
C ASP A 103 4.10 -5.75 -20.93
N ASP A 104 2.91 -5.22 -20.62
CA ASP A 104 1.64 -5.88 -20.88
C ASP A 104 0.60 -4.85 -21.39
N SER A 105 -0.57 -5.32 -21.77
CA SER A 105 -1.63 -4.46 -22.30
C SER A 105 -2.15 -3.41 -21.32
N THR A 106 -1.97 -3.61 -20.01
CA THR A 106 -2.45 -2.69 -18.95
C THR A 106 -1.47 -1.55 -18.73
N THR A 107 -0.21 -1.71 -19.11
CA THR A 107 0.89 -0.75 -18.92
C THR A 107 1.12 0.17 -20.11
N VAL A 108 0.38 -0.02 -21.21
CA VAL A 108 0.51 0.82 -22.42
C VAL A 108 0.31 2.30 -22.10
N GLY A 109 1.29 3.12 -22.49
CA GLY A 109 1.29 4.56 -22.26
C GLY A 109 1.64 5.00 -20.84
N LEU A 110 2.03 4.07 -19.96
CA LEU A 110 2.60 4.39 -18.66
C LEU A 110 4.13 4.58 -18.77
N ARG A 111 4.67 5.43 -17.91
CA ARG A 111 6.11 5.63 -17.76
C ARG A 111 6.51 5.82 -16.31
N SER A 112 7.77 5.69 -16.00
CA SER A 112 8.37 6.14 -14.75
C SER A 112 9.11 7.46 -14.95
N ALA A 113 9.08 8.37 -13.96
CA ALA A 113 9.99 9.50 -13.87
C ALA A 113 11.24 9.13 -13.05
N ILE A 114 11.23 7.99 -12.39
CA ILE A 114 12.36 7.49 -11.62
C ILE A 114 13.37 6.88 -12.61
N PRO A 115 14.62 7.37 -12.64
CA PRO A 115 15.63 6.75 -13.51
C PRO A 115 16.00 5.37 -13.00
N ALA A 116 16.27 4.43 -13.91
CA ALA A 116 16.72 3.08 -13.58
C ALA A 116 18.05 3.06 -12.80
N SER A 117 18.82 4.16 -12.86
CA SER A 117 20.07 4.35 -12.11
C SER A 117 19.85 4.93 -10.71
N LEU A 118 18.61 4.97 -10.20
CA LEU A 118 18.34 5.43 -8.85
C LEU A 118 19.06 4.55 -7.83
N GLU A 119 19.98 5.14 -7.11
CA GLU A 119 20.57 4.56 -5.90
C GLU A 119 19.94 5.22 -4.69
N ALA A 120 19.08 4.50 -4.01
CA ALA A 120 18.42 4.96 -2.79
C ALA A 120 18.14 3.77 -1.87
N ASN A 121 18.10 4.05 -0.58
CA ASN A 121 17.58 3.12 0.42
C ASN A 121 16.44 3.75 1.21
N VAL A 122 15.57 2.90 1.74
CA VAL A 122 14.44 3.30 2.58
C VAL A 122 14.59 2.65 3.93
N ASP A 123 14.60 3.47 4.98
CA ASP A 123 14.52 3.04 6.37
C ASP A 123 13.18 3.50 6.96
N VAL A 124 12.56 2.68 7.81
CA VAL A 124 11.23 2.98 8.38
C VAL A 124 11.30 2.97 9.89
N ASP A 125 10.99 4.11 10.50
CA ASP A 125 10.82 4.23 11.95
C ASP A 125 9.47 4.87 12.27
N ARG A 126 8.67 4.19 13.11
CA ARG A 126 7.36 4.67 13.62
C ARG A 126 6.42 5.23 12.56
N GLY A 127 6.36 4.59 11.39
CA GLY A 127 5.45 4.98 10.31
C GLY A 127 5.97 6.11 9.42
N VAL A 128 7.22 6.52 9.60
CA VAL A 128 7.93 7.47 8.74
C VAL A 128 8.97 6.71 7.92
N ALA A 129 8.83 6.75 6.60
CA ALA A 129 9.83 6.21 5.68
C ALA A 129 10.88 7.30 5.37
N THR A 130 12.13 7.03 5.64
CA THR A 130 13.27 7.89 5.30
C THR A 130 13.90 7.38 4.02
N VAL A 131 13.73 8.12 2.94
CA VAL A 131 14.35 7.84 1.65
C VAL A 131 15.65 8.61 1.54
N ASN A 132 16.78 7.91 1.50
CA ASN A 132 18.08 8.52 1.28
C ASN A 132 18.63 8.14 -0.10
N ALA A 133 18.67 9.10 -1.00
CA ALA A 133 19.11 8.92 -2.38
C ALA A 133 20.46 9.61 -2.63
N THR A 134 21.13 9.22 -3.71
CA THR A 134 22.32 9.93 -4.18
C THR A 134 21.93 11.21 -4.92
N ARG A 135 22.84 12.21 -4.93
CA ARG A 135 22.64 13.48 -5.63
C ARG A 135 22.36 13.31 -7.13
N ALA A 136 22.85 12.24 -7.73
CA ALA A 136 22.63 11.94 -9.14
C ALA A 136 21.15 11.82 -9.49
N PHE A 137 20.33 11.35 -8.55
CA PHE A 137 18.88 11.18 -8.74
C PHE A 137 18.17 12.47 -9.14
N LEU A 138 18.33 13.55 -8.36
CA LEU A 138 17.59 14.80 -8.61
C LEU A 138 18.20 15.64 -9.72
N ASN A 139 19.52 15.63 -9.87
CA ASN A 139 20.21 16.47 -10.84
C ASN A 139 19.94 16.08 -12.31
N SER A 140 19.53 14.84 -12.56
CA SER A 140 19.24 14.35 -13.92
C SER A 140 17.82 14.65 -14.38
N LEU A 141 16.94 15.16 -13.50
CA LEU A 141 15.52 15.31 -13.78
C LEU A 141 15.11 16.77 -14.01
N SER A 142 14.18 17.00 -14.95
CA SER A 142 13.49 18.28 -15.07
C SER A 142 12.65 18.55 -13.80
N ALA A 143 12.30 19.82 -13.51
CA ALA A 143 11.47 20.17 -12.36
C ALA A 143 10.11 19.42 -12.34
N VAL A 144 9.53 19.17 -13.51
CA VAL A 144 8.29 18.39 -13.64
C VAL A 144 8.53 16.94 -13.30
N ASP A 145 9.60 16.33 -13.82
CA ASP A 145 9.92 14.94 -13.55
C ASP A 145 10.38 14.72 -12.11
N GLN A 146 11.07 15.69 -11.49
CA GLN A 146 11.36 15.63 -10.06
C GLN A 146 10.08 15.50 -9.23
N ARG A 147 9.08 16.36 -9.49
CA ARG A 147 7.78 16.29 -8.81
C ARG A 147 7.10 14.95 -9.00
N LEU A 148 7.09 14.43 -10.22
CA LEU A 148 6.47 13.14 -10.55
C LEU A 148 7.22 11.96 -9.95
N ALA A 149 8.55 11.98 -9.95
CA ALA A 149 9.38 10.95 -9.32
C ALA A 149 9.16 10.91 -7.79
N ILE A 150 9.15 12.07 -7.13
CA ILE A 150 8.85 12.16 -5.71
C ILE A 150 7.43 11.65 -5.42
N ALA A 151 6.43 12.03 -6.24
CA ALA A 151 5.08 11.54 -6.11
C ALA A 151 4.98 10.00 -6.23
N GLN A 152 5.66 9.41 -7.21
CA GLN A 152 5.71 7.95 -7.36
C GLN A 152 6.23 7.26 -6.10
N ILE A 153 7.34 7.76 -5.54
CA ILE A 153 7.95 7.20 -4.33
C ILE A 153 7.00 7.36 -3.13
N VAL A 154 6.49 8.57 -2.89
CA VAL A 154 5.62 8.85 -1.73
C VAL A 154 4.36 8.02 -1.78
N LEU A 155 3.65 8.01 -2.91
CA LEU A 155 2.39 7.27 -3.06
C LEU A 155 2.60 5.76 -2.92
N THR A 156 3.69 5.22 -3.47
CA THR A 156 4.03 3.80 -3.33
C THR A 156 4.35 3.43 -1.89
N LEU A 157 5.20 4.20 -1.20
CA LEU A 157 5.58 3.90 0.18
C LEU A 157 4.42 4.09 1.16
N THR A 158 3.64 5.17 1.01
CA THR A 158 2.48 5.43 1.89
C THR A 158 1.29 4.51 1.63
N SER A 159 1.27 3.78 0.51
CA SER A 159 0.32 2.68 0.28
C SER A 159 0.68 1.41 1.05
N ARG A 160 1.90 1.32 1.59
CA ARG A 160 2.30 0.17 2.40
C ARG A 160 1.73 0.27 3.81
N PRO A 161 1.26 -0.86 4.39
CA PRO A 161 0.75 -0.87 5.76
C PRO A 161 1.76 -0.30 6.76
N GLY A 162 1.30 0.58 7.64
CA GLY A 162 2.10 1.17 8.70
C GLY A 162 2.98 2.35 8.30
N ILE A 163 2.95 2.81 7.04
CA ILE A 163 3.69 3.99 6.57
C ILE A 163 2.70 5.11 6.24
N GLY A 164 2.77 6.23 6.96
CA GLY A 164 1.92 7.40 6.71
C GLY A 164 2.67 8.61 6.17
N GLN A 165 4.00 8.62 6.31
CA GLN A 165 4.83 9.77 6.02
C GLN A 165 6.14 9.36 5.35
N VAL A 166 6.69 10.26 4.51
CA VAL A 166 7.98 10.06 3.86
C VAL A 166 8.82 11.33 4.03
N VAL A 167 10.09 11.17 4.39
CA VAL A 167 11.09 12.24 4.42
C VAL A 167 12.21 11.92 3.45
N PHE A 168 12.81 12.96 2.88
CA PHE A 168 13.83 12.79 1.85
C PHE A 168 15.17 13.35 2.26
N TYR A 169 16.20 12.57 1.99
CA TYR A 169 17.59 12.91 2.17
C TYR A 169 18.36 12.67 0.87
N VAL A 170 19.39 13.46 0.64
CA VAL A 170 20.36 13.27 -0.43
C VAL A 170 21.75 13.32 0.17
N ASP A 171 22.52 12.26 -0.02
CA ASP A 171 23.83 12.07 0.59
C ASP A 171 23.81 12.36 2.10
N GLY A 172 22.77 11.87 2.80
CA GLY A 172 22.56 12.03 4.24
C GLY A 172 22.12 13.43 4.70
N LYS A 173 21.81 14.37 3.78
CA LYS A 173 21.32 15.71 4.11
C LYS A 173 19.83 15.81 3.79
N ALA A 174 19.06 16.33 4.74
CA ALA A 174 17.64 16.60 4.54
C ALA A 174 17.44 17.60 3.40
N ILE A 175 16.50 17.31 2.52
CA ILE A 175 16.16 18.17 1.37
C ILE A 175 14.69 18.57 1.39
N ALA A 176 14.38 19.69 0.71
CA ALA A 176 13.02 20.07 0.36
C ALA A 176 12.63 19.34 -0.93
N VAL A 177 11.38 18.90 -1.00
CA VAL A 177 10.84 18.18 -2.16
C VAL A 177 9.58 18.88 -2.70
N PRO A 178 9.34 18.83 -4.03
CA PRO A 178 8.14 19.40 -4.62
C PRO A 178 6.92 18.55 -4.28
N ARG A 179 5.84 19.20 -3.79
CA ARG A 179 4.53 18.59 -3.59
C ARG A 179 3.73 18.54 -4.89
N GLY A 180 2.61 17.81 -4.87
CA GLY A 180 1.74 17.65 -6.04
C GLY A 180 1.22 18.98 -6.64
N ARG A 181 1.05 20.03 -5.83
CA ARG A 181 0.66 21.38 -6.29
C ARG A 181 1.81 22.19 -6.82
N GLY A 182 3.06 21.74 -6.67
CA GLY A 182 4.26 22.40 -7.16
C GLY A 182 4.98 23.28 -6.14
N ASP A 183 4.42 23.46 -4.94
CA ASP A 183 5.12 24.09 -3.80
C ASP A 183 6.19 23.14 -3.25
N LEU A 184 7.18 23.69 -2.56
CA LEU A 184 8.22 22.91 -1.90
C LEU A 184 7.86 22.67 -0.43
N SER A 185 8.19 21.48 0.07
CA SER A 185 8.24 21.23 1.52
C SER A 185 9.40 22.02 2.16
N GLY A 186 9.43 22.11 3.49
CA GLY A 186 10.68 22.42 4.18
C GLY A 186 11.70 21.28 4.06
N ALA A 187 12.98 21.57 4.22
CA ALA A 187 14.01 20.53 4.21
C ALA A 187 13.83 19.60 5.43
N GLY A 188 13.62 18.32 5.18
CA GLY A 188 13.35 17.31 6.22
C GLY A 188 11.90 17.27 6.70
N ASP A 189 11.01 18.13 6.17
CA ASP A 189 9.58 17.99 6.44
C ASP A 189 9.06 16.71 5.79
N ALA A 190 8.21 15.99 6.56
CA ALA A 190 7.52 14.83 6.06
C ALA A 190 6.44 15.22 5.04
N VAL A 191 6.33 14.45 3.99
CA VAL A 191 5.24 14.50 3.00
C VAL A 191 4.38 13.25 3.10
N THR A 192 3.12 13.37 2.72
CA THR A 192 2.09 12.35 2.88
C THR A 192 1.43 12.01 1.55
N PHE A 193 0.58 10.99 1.54
CA PHE A 193 -0.27 10.67 0.40
C PHE A 193 -1.09 11.88 -0.07
N ASP A 194 -1.68 12.64 0.87
CA ASP A 194 -2.56 13.77 0.59
C ASP A 194 -1.86 14.92 -0.12
N ASP A 195 -0.55 15.08 0.09
CA ASP A 195 0.25 16.09 -0.61
C ASP A 195 0.28 15.86 -2.14
N TYR A 196 -0.02 14.65 -2.61
CA TYR A 196 0.01 14.26 -4.02
C TYR A 196 -1.35 13.76 -4.55
N ALA A 197 -2.40 13.73 -3.73
CA ALA A 197 -3.72 13.24 -4.14
C ALA A 197 -4.27 13.98 -5.36
N ASN A 198 -3.96 15.26 -5.52
CA ASN A 198 -4.43 16.11 -6.62
C ASN A 198 -3.87 15.73 -8.01
N ILE A 199 -2.83 14.90 -8.09
CA ILE A 199 -2.26 14.43 -9.37
C ILE A 199 -2.52 12.95 -9.65
N ILE A 200 -3.32 12.30 -8.82
CA ILE A 200 -3.75 10.91 -9.03
C ILE A 200 -5.00 10.90 -9.92
N VAL A 201 -5.01 10.01 -10.94
CA VAL A 201 -6.21 9.76 -11.74
C VAL A 201 -7.05 8.69 -11.07
N GLY A 202 -8.34 9.01 -10.79
CA GLY A 202 -9.31 8.02 -10.31
C GLY A 202 -9.33 7.84 -8.80
N GLY A 203 -9.04 8.92 -8.04
CA GLY A 203 -9.39 9.03 -6.64
C GLY A 203 -10.84 9.47 -6.45
#